data_f6cf8eda11db8ecdf044099196f5fbed
#
_entry.id   f6cf8eda11db8ecdf044099196f5fbed
#
_cell.length_a   1.000
_cell.length_b   1.000
_cell.length_c   1.000
_cell.angle_alpha   90.00
_cell.angle_beta   90.00
_cell.angle_gamma   90.00
#
_symmetry.space_group_name_H-M   'P 1'
#
loop_
_entity.id
_entity.type
_entity.pdbx_description
1 polymer ?
#
loop_
_entity_poly.entity_id
_entity_poly.type
_entity_poly.pdbx_seq_one_letter_code
_entity_poly.pdbx_strand_id
1 'polypeptide(L)'
;MSVKADKWIRKMAREQKMIEPFEDRQIREGVISYGVSSYGYDMRVADEFRIFTNVNSTIVDPKHFDAKSFVEFKGDVCIVPPNSFALARSVEYFRIPRNILTICVGKSTYARCGIIVNVTPFEPEWEGFVTLEISNTTPLPAKIYANEGLAQVVFFESDEVCEVSYKDKKGKYQSQQGIVLPKI
;
A
#
# COMPACT_ATOMS: atom_id res chain seq x y z
N MET A 1 -0.82 -15.97 18.18
CA MET A 1 -0.52 -15.09 16.99
C MET A 1 0.94 -14.68 17.04
N SER A 2 1.70 -14.88 15.96
CA SER A 2 3.12 -14.56 15.91
C SER A 2 3.47 -13.65 14.73
N VAL A 3 4.32 -12.64 14.97
CA VAL A 3 4.90 -11.83 13.89
C VAL A 3 5.93 -12.66 13.11
N LYS A 4 5.97 -12.51 11.80
CA LYS A 4 6.87 -13.28 10.92
C LYS A 4 8.18 -12.54 10.68
N ALA A 5 9.29 -13.28 10.82
CA ALA A 5 10.63 -12.78 10.61
C ALA A 5 11.02 -12.82 9.12
N ASP A 6 12.09 -12.12 8.78
CA ASP A 6 12.67 -12.00 7.43
C ASP A 6 12.89 -13.36 6.73
N LYS A 7 13.39 -14.37 7.44
CA LYS A 7 13.58 -15.72 6.87
C LYS A 7 12.28 -16.37 6.39
N TRP A 8 11.17 -16.14 7.12
CA TRP A 8 9.86 -16.64 6.72
C TRP A 8 9.33 -15.86 5.51
N ILE A 9 9.49 -14.53 5.51
CA ILE A 9 9.07 -13.67 4.39
C ILE A 9 9.79 -14.07 3.11
N ARG A 10 11.13 -14.27 3.16
CA ARG A 10 11.91 -14.76 2.01
C ARG A 10 11.44 -16.12 1.51
N LYS A 11 11.15 -17.05 2.43
CA LYS A 11 10.63 -18.37 2.09
C LYS A 11 9.30 -18.25 1.33
N MET A 12 8.34 -17.53 1.90
CA MET A 12 7.00 -17.39 1.30
C MET A 12 7.02 -16.63 -0.04
N ALA A 13 7.84 -15.61 -0.16
CA ALA A 13 7.99 -14.88 -1.42
C ALA A 13 8.57 -15.77 -2.53
N ARG A 14 9.55 -16.62 -2.23
CA ARG A 14 10.17 -17.51 -3.22
C ARG A 14 9.31 -18.74 -3.56
N GLU A 15 8.74 -19.40 -2.57
CA GLU A 15 7.99 -20.65 -2.76
C GLU A 15 6.54 -20.44 -3.20
N GLN A 16 5.88 -19.36 -2.71
CA GLN A 16 4.45 -19.11 -2.95
C GLN A 16 4.19 -17.79 -3.70
N LYS A 17 5.24 -17.09 -4.12
CA LYS A 17 5.11 -15.77 -4.77
C LYS A 17 4.27 -14.78 -3.97
N MET A 18 4.40 -14.81 -2.64
CA MET A 18 3.62 -13.96 -1.74
C MET A 18 3.82 -12.48 -2.03
N ILE A 19 5.02 -12.08 -2.51
CA ILE A 19 5.38 -10.72 -2.92
C ILE A 19 6.09 -10.80 -4.27
N GLU A 20 5.63 -10.02 -5.26
CA GLU A 20 6.19 -10.06 -6.63
C GLU A 20 6.11 -8.67 -7.31
N PRO A 21 7.22 -8.05 -7.78
CA PRO A 21 8.60 -8.52 -7.64
C PRO A 21 9.09 -8.47 -6.19
N PHE A 22 9.99 -9.36 -5.81
CA PHE A 22 10.49 -9.48 -4.45
C PHE A 22 11.95 -9.03 -4.34
N GLU A 23 12.23 -8.09 -3.42
CA GLU A 23 13.59 -7.68 -3.05
C GLU A 23 13.97 -8.35 -1.73
N ASP A 24 14.94 -9.27 -1.77
CA ASP A 24 15.26 -10.15 -0.65
C ASP A 24 16.18 -9.52 0.43
N ARG A 25 16.60 -8.29 0.20
CA ARG A 25 17.39 -7.48 1.13
C ARG A 25 16.85 -6.05 1.15
N GLN A 26 17.28 -5.28 2.12
CA GLN A 26 16.90 -3.87 2.19
C GLN A 26 17.85 -3.01 1.33
N ILE A 27 17.32 -2.39 0.29
CA ILE A 27 18.00 -1.39 -0.54
C ILE A 27 17.90 -0.03 0.15
N ARG A 28 19.02 0.71 0.28
CA ARG A 28 19.08 1.96 1.05
C ARG A 28 19.89 3.06 0.37
N GLU A 29 20.75 2.71 -0.59
CA GLU A 29 21.70 3.63 -1.15
C GLU A 29 21.04 4.58 -2.15
N GLY A 30 21.04 5.87 -1.83
CA GLY A 30 20.47 6.91 -2.68
C GLY A 30 18.94 6.95 -2.78
N VAL A 31 18.21 6.10 -2.01
CA VAL A 31 16.76 5.98 -2.08
C VAL A 31 16.11 5.88 -0.69
N ILE A 32 14.83 6.19 -0.59
CA ILE A 32 14.04 5.83 0.58
C ILE A 32 13.91 4.31 0.60
N SER A 33 14.44 3.69 1.64
CA SER A 33 14.70 2.25 1.68
C SER A 33 13.47 1.37 1.43
N TYR A 34 13.68 0.25 0.73
CA TYR A 34 12.66 -0.76 0.43
C TYR A 34 13.24 -2.19 0.47
N GLY A 35 12.38 -3.19 0.44
CA GLY A 35 12.74 -4.60 0.50
C GLY A 35 12.53 -5.21 1.89
N VAL A 36 13.10 -6.40 2.12
CA VAL A 36 12.94 -7.13 3.37
C VAL A 36 13.58 -6.40 4.55
N SER A 37 12.81 -6.25 5.64
CA SER A 37 13.29 -5.83 6.96
C SER A 37 13.23 -7.01 7.93
N SER A 38 13.64 -6.82 9.21
CA SER A 38 13.70 -7.89 10.21
C SER A 38 12.37 -8.61 10.44
N TYR A 39 11.25 -7.86 10.47
CA TYR A 39 9.89 -8.37 10.73
C TYR A 39 8.85 -7.78 9.79
N GLY A 40 9.22 -7.49 8.55
CA GLY A 40 8.31 -6.91 7.57
C GLY A 40 8.94 -6.75 6.19
N TYR A 41 8.18 -6.14 5.32
CA TYR A 41 8.61 -5.79 3.97
C TYR A 41 8.26 -4.33 3.68
N ASP A 42 9.27 -3.55 3.33
CA ASP A 42 9.10 -2.16 2.91
C ASP A 42 8.71 -2.14 1.43
N MET A 43 7.43 -1.90 1.13
CA MET A 43 6.93 -1.85 -0.24
C MET A 43 7.19 -0.50 -0.89
N ARG A 44 7.34 -0.52 -2.20
CA ARG A 44 7.53 0.66 -3.05
C ARG A 44 6.20 1.21 -3.54
N VAL A 45 6.15 2.52 -3.75
CA VAL A 45 5.08 3.15 -4.52
C VAL A 45 5.45 3.14 -6.01
N ALA A 46 4.49 2.81 -6.89
CA ALA A 46 4.68 2.86 -8.34
C ALA A 46 4.66 4.32 -8.86
N ASP A 47 4.87 4.48 -10.16
CA ASP A 47 4.90 5.78 -10.85
C ASP A 47 3.52 6.30 -11.28
N GLU A 48 2.45 5.65 -10.85
CA GLU A 48 1.08 5.98 -11.18
C GLU A 48 0.36 6.52 -9.95
N PHE A 49 -0.23 7.71 -10.08
CA PHE A 49 -0.90 8.43 -9.00
C PHE A 49 -2.24 8.99 -9.46
N ARG A 50 -3.16 9.15 -8.51
CA ARG A 50 -4.39 9.94 -8.65
C ARG A 50 -4.39 11.00 -7.56
N ILE A 51 -4.17 12.25 -7.95
CA ILE A 51 -4.06 13.39 -7.03
C ILE A 51 -5.45 13.97 -6.83
N PHE A 52 -5.89 14.07 -5.58
CA PHE A 52 -7.20 14.64 -5.25
C PHE A 52 -7.25 16.15 -5.59
N THR A 53 -8.38 16.56 -6.18
CA THR A 53 -8.71 17.95 -6.47
C THR A 53 -10.14 18.26 -6.04
N ASN A 54 -10.36 19.46 -5.52
CA ASN A 54 -11.69 19.94 -5.11
C ASN A 54 -12.41 20.77 -6.17
N VAL A 55 -11.90 20.80 -7.41
CA VAL A 55 -12.44 21.63 -8.49
C VAL A 55 -13.82 21.16 -8.94
N ASN A 56 -14.06 19.86 -8.92
CA ASN A 56 -15.27 19.24 -9.50
C ASN A 56 -16.26 18.72 -8.44
N SER A 57 -15.97 18.87 -7.14
CA SER A 57 -16.84 18.35 -6.08
C SER A 57 -16.82 19.27 -4.86
N THR A 58 -17.99 19.47 -4.26
CA THR A 58 -18.16 20.28 -3.05
C THR A 58 -18.17 19.46 -1.75
N ILE A 59 -18.28 18.12 -1.89
CA ILE A 59 -18.34 17.20 -0.76
C ILE A 59 -17.65 15.88 -1.14
N VAL A 60 -16.98 15.24 -0.19
CA VAL A 60 -16.47 13.87 -0.34
C VAL A 60 -17.51 12.90 0.22
N ASP A 61 -18.16 12.13 -0.65
CA ASP A 61 -19.12 11.10 -0.26
C ASP A 61 -18.56 9.72 -0.65
N PRO A 62 -18.24 8.85 0.32
CA PRO A 62 -17.70 7.52 0.02
C PRO A 62 -18.70 6.59 -0.67
N LYS A 63 -20.02 6.90 -0.59
CA LYS A 63 -21.06 6.13 -1.28
C LYS A 63 -21.31 6.58 -2.71
N HIS A 64 -21.02 7.84 -3.01
CA HIS A 64 -21.22 8.46 -4.33
C HIS A 64 -19.96 9.23 -4.75
N PHE A 65 -18.81 8.55 -4.67
CA PHE A 65 -17.53 9.19 -4.94
C PHE A 65 -17.40 9.57 -6.42
N ASP A 66 -17.17 10.86 -6.70
CA ASP A 66 -16.97 11.35 -8.07
C ASP A 66 -15.50 11.15 -8.50
N ALA A 67 -15.28 10.28 -9.48
CA ALA A 67 -13.96 10.02 -10.06
C ALA A 67 -13.29 11.27 -10.65
N LYS A 68 -14.07 12.30 -11.04
CA LYS A 68 -13.56 13.60 -11.51
C LYS A 68 -12.86 14.40 -10.41
N SER A 69 -12.97 13.98 -9.15
CA SER A 69 -12.20 14.55 -8.03
C SER A 69 -10.73 14.14 -8.03
N PHE A 70 -10.29 13.36 -9.01
CA PHE A 70 -8.88 13.01 -9.18
C PHE A 70 -8.32 13.47 -10.51
N VAL A 71 -7.05 13.90 -10.48
CA VAL A 71 -6.20 14.10 -11.66
C VAL A 71 -5.21 12.94 -11.71
N GLU A 72 -5.14 12.26 -12.83
CA GLU A 72 -4.16 11.20 -13.07
C GLU A 72 -2.78 11.82 -13.34
N PHE A 73 -1.76 11.26 -12.72
CA PHE A 73 -0.37 11.66 -12.89
C PHE A 73 0.50 10.41 -13.00
N LYS A 74 1.46 10.43 -13.92
CA LYS A 74 2.49 9.41 -14.05
C LYS A 74 3.86 10.05 -14.14
N GLY A 75 4.79 9.62 -13.30
CA GLY A 75 6.16 10.16 -13.27
C GLY A 75 6.92 9.77 -12.02
N ASP A 76 8.21 10.11 -12.00
CA ASP A 76 9.16 9.71 -10.95
C ASP A 76 8.91 10.43 -9.61
N VAL A 77 8.30 11.62 -9.64
CA VAL A 77 8.02 12.42 -8.43
C VAL A 77 6.61 12.99 -8.50
N CYS A 78 5.73 12.50 -7.64
CA CYS A 78 4.40 13.06 -7.46
C CYS A 78 4.44 14.22 -6.45
N ILE A 79 3.78 15.35 -6.78
CA ILE A 79 3.58 16.46 -5.87
C ILE A 79 2.16 16.40 -5.31
N VAL A 80 2.04 16.07 -4.03
CA VAL A 80 0.76 16.10 -3.33
C VAL A 80 0.49 17.49 -2.80
N PRO A 81 -0.61 18.16 -3.17
CA PRO A 81 -0.91 19.52 -2.72
C PRO A 81 -1.01 19.64 -1.18
N PRO A 82 -0.87 20.84 -0.62
CA PRO A 82 -1.06 21.09 0.81
C PRO A 82 -2.44 20.63 1.29
N ASN A 83 -2.50 19.99 2.46
CA ASN A 83 -3.76 19.54 3.08
C ASN A 83 -4.66 18.71 2.14
N SER A 84 -4.04 17.93 1.24
CA SER A 84 -4.71 17.09 0.25
C SER A 84 -4.16 15.67 0.32
N PHE A 85 -4.63 14.81 -0.57
CA PHE A 85 -4.16 13.43 -0.64
C PHE A 85 -4.03 12.94 -2.07
N ALA A 86 -3.33 11.83 -2.23
CA ALA A 86 -3.24 11.11 -3.49
C ALA A 86 -3.45 9.62 -3.25
N LEU A 87 -3.97 8.93 -4.25
CA LEU A 87 -3.95 7.48 -4.32
C LEU A 87 -2.80 7.06 -5.24
N ALA A 88 -2.13 5.99 -4.86
CA ALA A 88 -1.12 5.33 -5.68
C ALA A 88 -1.29 3.82 -5.60
N ARG A 89 -0.53 3.06 -6.39
CA ARG A 89 -0.45 1.61 -6.20
C ARG A 89 0.95 1.19 -5.77
N SER A 90 1.05 0.04 -5.14
CA SER A 90 2.35 -0.58 -4.89
C SER A 90 3.00 -1.03 -6.20
N VAL A 91 4.35 -1.10 -6.21
CA VAL A 91 5.10 -1.81 -7.26
C VAL A 91 4.87 -3.32 -7.12
N GLU A 92 4.83 -3.79 -5.89
CA GLU A 92 4.67 -5.19 -5.55
C GLU A 92 3.22 -5.63 -5.63
N TYR A 93 3.00 -6.81 -6.21
CA TYR A 93 1.77 -7.58 -6.13
C TYR A 93 1.86 -8.54 -4.93
N PHE A 94 0.84 -8.59 -4.10
CA PHE A 94 0.80 -9.43 -2.91
C PHE A 94 -0.19 -10.58 -3.06
N ARG A 95 0.13 -11.74 -2.46
CA ARG A 95 -0.77 -12.91 -2.33
C ARG A 95 -0.69 -13.38 -0.88
N ILE A 96 -1.70 -13.07 -0.11
CA ILE A 96 -1.70 -13.31 1.33
C ILE A 96 -2.20 -14.73 1.62
N PRO A 97 -1.41 -15.57 2.34
CA PRO A 97 -1.87 -16.90 2.75
C PRO A 97 -3.08 -16.85 3.67
N ARG A 98 -3.89 -17.93 3.67
CA ARG A 98 -5.14 -18.01 4.45
C ARG A 98 -4.97 -17.88 5.95
N ASN A 99 -3.82 -18.25 6.49
CA ASN A 99 -3.50 -18.15 7.92
C ASN A 99 -2.75 -16.86 8.30
N ILE A 100 -2.64 -15.91 7.37
CA ILE A 100 -1.89 -14.67 7.56
C ILE A 100 -2.82 -13.46 7.52
N LEU A 101 -2.64 -12.57 8.50
CA LEU A 101 -3.14 -11.21 8.50
C LEU A 101 -1.97 -10.25 8.36
N THR A 102 -2.15 -9.15 7.65
CA THR A 102 -1.13 -8.10 7.54
C THR A 102 -1.57 -6.82 8.22
N ILE A 103 -0.59 -6.05 8.69
CA ILE A 103 -0.76 -4.64 9.05
C ILE A 103 0.22 -3.83 8.24
N CYS A 104 -0.26 -2.75 7.64
CA CYS A 104 0.57 -1.83 6.89
C CYS A 104 0.70 -0.50 7.64
N VAL A 105 1.92 0.03 7.70
CA VAL A 105 2.24 1.31 8.33
C VAL A 105 3.12 2.15 7.42
N GLY A 106 2.95 3.48 7.44
CA GLY A 106 3.80 4.40 6.68
C GLY A 106 5.25 4.36 7.14
N LYS A 107 6.18 4.65 6.23
CA LYS A 107 7.61 4.75 6.56
C LYS A 107 7.89 5.99 7.40
N SER A 108 8.80 5.80 8.36
CA SER A 108 9.21 6.85 9.30
C SER A 108 9.79 8.10 8.62
N THR A 109 10.39 7.97 7.43
CA THR A 109 10.90 9.09 6.64
C THR A 109 9.77 10.03 6.25
N TYR A 110 8.69 9.50 5.68
CA TYR A 110 7.52 10.29 5.32
C TYR A 110 6.73 10.78 6.54
N ALA A 111 6.56 9.93 7.54
CA ALA A 111 5.85 10.28 8.77
C ALA A 111 6.46 11.51 9.48
N ARG A 112 7.80 11.60 9.50
CA ARG A 112 8.50 12.77 10.07
C ARG A 112 8.38 14.05 9.25
N CYS A 113 7.92 13.95 8.01
CA CYS A 113 7.60 15.09 7.13
C CYS A 113 6.11 15.44 7.14
N GLY A 114 5.30 14.83 8.02
CA GLY A 114 3.86 15.07 8.07
C GLY A 114 3.09 14.38 6.93
N ILE A 115 3.66 13.33 6.33
CA ILE A 115 2.98 12.52 5.32
C ILE A 115 2.47 11.24 5.98
N ILE A 116 1.18 11.02 5.90
CA ILE A 116 0.51 9.84 6.44
C ILE A 116 0.20 8.90 5.28
N VAL A 117 0.60 7.64 5.42
CA VAL A 117 0.18 6.56 4.52
C VAL A 117 -0.81 5.70 5.27
N ASN A 118 -2.03 5.64 4.78
CA ASN A 118 -3.08 4.80 5.32
C ASN A 118 -3.32 3.61 4.38
N VAL A 119 -3.38 2.42 4.93
CA VAL A 119 -3.72 1.19 4.19
C VAL A 119 -4.43 0.25 5.16
N THR A 120 -5.59 -0.25 4.77
CA THR A 120 -6.29 -1.25 5.57
C THR A 120 -5.55 -2.59 5.54
N PRO A 121 -5.74 -3.47 6.54
CA PRO A 121 -5.10 -4.79 6.55
C PRO A 121 -5.39 -5.58 5.28
N PHE A 122 -4.38 -6.28 4.74
CA PHE A 122 -4.63 -7.28 3.71
C PHE A 122 -5.13 -8.54 4.42
N GLU A 123 -6.37 -8.87 4.16
CA GLU A 123 -7.03 -10.01 4.78
C GLU A 123 -6.53 -11.36 4.22
N PRO A 124 -6.78 -12.48 4.92
CA PRO A 124 -6.49 -13.83 4.42
C PRO A 124 -7.01 -14.08 3.00
N GLU A 125 -6.15 -14.62 2.13
CA GLU A 125 -6.40 -14.90 0.71
C GLU A 125 -6.71 -13.67 -0.18
N TRP A 126 -6.50 -12.44 0.34
CA TRP A 126 -6.47 -11.27 -0.53
C TRP A 126 -5.23 -11.30 -1.42
N GLU A 127 -5.40 -10.92 -2.68
CA GLU A 127 -4.28 -10.70 -3.59
C GLU A 127 -4.51 -9.44 -4.43
N GLY A 128 -3.43 -8.80 -4.88
CA GLY A 128 -3.51 -7.61 -5.72
C GLY A 128 -2.33 -6.66 -5.55
N PHE A 129 -2.31 -5.61 -6.37
CA PHE A 129 -1.53 -4.40 -6.07
C PHE A 129 -2.25 -3.62 -4.97
N VAL A 130 -1.51 -3.12 -4.00
CA VAL A 130 -2.08 -2.33 -2.90
C VAL A 130 -2.42 -0.94 -3.40
N THR A 131 -3.62 -0.44 -3.13
CA THR A 131 -3.90 0.99 -3.22
C THR A 131 -3.36 1.66 -1.96
N LEU A 132 -2.51 2.66 -2.13
CA LEU A 132 -1.84 3.42 -1.08
C LEU A 132 -2.51 4.79 -0.98
N GLU A 133 -3.08 5.10 0.18
CA GLU A 133 -3.71 6.39 0.47
C GLU A 133 -2.68 7.31 1.14
N ILE A 134 -2.21 8.32 0.42
CA ILE A 134 -1.10 9.19 0.83
C ILE A 134 -1.64 10.57 1.15
N SER A 135 -1.69 10.93 2.42
CA SER A 135 -2.18 12.24 2.88
C SER A 135 -1.04 13.18 3.21
N ASN A 136 -1.05 14.37 2.62
CA ASN A 136 -0.18 15.47 3.00
C ASN A 136 -0.90 16.35 4.03
N THR A 137 -0.50 16.25 5.29
CA THR A 137 -1.09 17.05 6.40
C THR A 137 -0.39 18.39 6.62
N THR A 138 0.56 18.75 5.76
CA THR A 138 1.34 19.98 5.89
C THR A 138 0.76 21.12 5.04
N PRO A 139 1.08 22.39 5.37
CA PRO A 139 0.66 23.54 4.55
C PRO A 139 1.52 23.71 3.29
N LEU A 140 2.46 22.84 3.01
CA LEU A 140 3.36 22.86 1.85
C LEU A 140 3.11 21.69 0.91
N PRO A 141 3.38 21.82 -0.41
CA PRO A 141 3.40 20.69 -1.32
C PRO A 141 4.43 19.65 -0.89
N ALA A 142 4.07 18.36 -0.95
CA ALA A 142 4.93 17.26 -0.54
C ALA A 142 5.33 16.40 -1.73
N LYS A 143 6.61 15.97 -1.78
CA LYS A 143 7.13 15.07 -2.80
C LYS A 143 6.99 13.61 -2.37
N ILE A 144 6.47 12.79 -3.27
CA ILE A 144 6.47 11.32 -3.16
C ILE A 144 7.30 10.78 -4.31
N TYR A 145 8.32 9.99 -4.00
CA TYR A 145 9.27 9.43 -4.98
C TYR A 145 8.78 8.05 -5.43
N ALA A 146 8.53 7.92 -6.73
CA ALA A 146 8.14 6.64 -7.33
C ALA A 146 9.30 5.62 -7.27
N ASN A 147 8.95 4.33 -7.24
CA ASN A 147 9.87 3.20 -7.15
C ASN A 147 10.72 3.15 -5.87
N GLU A 148 10.41 3.98 -4.88
CA GLU A 148 11.03 4.01 -3.57
C GLU A 148 10.07 3.55 -2.47
N GLY A 149 10.63 3.22 -1.28
CA GLY A 149 9.86 2.71 -0.15
C GLY A 149 8.89 3.74 0.41
N LEU A 150 7.60 3.36 0.55
CA LEU A 150 6.55 4.24 1.07
C LEU A 150 5.92 3.72 2.37
N ALA A 151 5.73 2.41 2.48
CA ALA A 151 5.06 1.78 3.60
C ALA A 151 5.66 0.42 3.92
N GLN A 152 5.51 -0.02 5.18
CA GLN A 152 5.96 -1.33 5.64
C GLN A 152 4.77 -2.24 5.91
N VAL A 153 4.83 -3.46 5.39
CA VAL A 153 3.89 -4.55 5.69
C VAL A 153 4.49 -5.46 6.74
N VAL A 154 3.73 -5.70 7.81
CA VAL A 154 4.05 -6.67 8.87
C VAL A 154 3.09 -7.84 8.74
N PHE A 155 3.62 -9.07 8.82
CA PHE A 155 2.86 -10.31 8.65
C PHE A 155 2.67 -11.01 9.99
N PHE A 156 1.42 -11.36 10.29
CA PHE A 156 1.03 -12.08 11.50
C PHE A 156 0.39 -13.41 11.15
N GLU A 157 0.90 -14.49 11.72
CA GLU A 157 0.24 -15.78 11.61
C GLU A 157 -0.80 -15.93 12.71
N SER A 158 -2.01 -16.31 12.34
CA SER A 158 -3.09 -16.61 13.28
C SER A 158 -2.89 -17.97 13.93
N ASP A 159 -3.34 -18.12 15.16
CA ASP A 159 -3.35 -19.39 15.88
C ASP A 159 -4.42 -20.34 15.33
N GLU A 160 -5.47 -19.76 14.71
CA GLU A 160 -6.55 -20.50 14.04
C GLU A 160 -6.74 -19.99 12.62
N VAL A 161 -7.07 -20.89 11.70
CA VAL A 161 -7.40 -20.51 10.32
C VAL A 161 -8.84 -19.99 10.28
N CYS A 162 -9.04 -18.85 9.61
CA CYS A 162 -10.37 -18.27 9.48
C CYS A 162 -11.33 -19.19 8.68
N GLU A 163 -12.58 -19.26 9.10
CA GLU A 163 -13.62 -20.00 8.39
C GLU A 163 -13.93 -19.37 7.02
N VAL A 164 -13.97 -18.04 6.97
CA VAL A 164 -14.32 -17.28 5.77
C VAL A 164 -13.21 -16.28 5.47
N SER A 165 -12.50 -16.47 4.35
CA SER A 165 -11.44 -15.58 3.88
C SER A 165 -11.99 -14.42 3.03
N TYR A 166 -11.09 -13.49 2.65
CA TYR A 166 -11.45 -12.39 1.75
C TYR A 166 -11.89 -12.90 0.36
N LYS A 167 -11.27 -13.97 -0.11
CA LYS A 167 -11.64 -14.64 -1.36
C LYS A 167 -13.01 -15.30 -1.27
N ASP A 168 -13.30 -15.98 -0.15
CA ASP A 168 -14.59 -16.65 0.08
C ASP A 168 -15.75 -15.62 0.10
N LYS A 169 -15.53 -14.44 0.72
CA LYS A 169 -16.49 -13.32 0.74
C LYS A 169 -16.67 -12.64 -0.62
N LYS A 170 -15.88 -12.98 -1.64
CA LYS A 170 -15.78 -12.25 -2.92
C LYS A 170 -15.53 -10.76 -2.67
N GLY A 171 -14.56 -10.46 -1.81
CA GLY A 171 -14.25 -9.10 -1.37
C GLY A 171 -14.06 -8.14 -2.54
N LYS A 172 -14.59 -6.93 -2.41
CA LYS A 172 -14.70 -5.92 -3.50
C LYS A 172 -13.37 -5.44 -4.09
N TYR A 173 -12.26 -5.68 -3.40
CA TYR A 173 -10.90 -5.32 -3.84
C TYR A 173 -10.03 -6.54 -4.15
N GLN A 174 -10.63 -7.72 -4.36
CA GLN A 174 -9.90 -8.93 -4.73
C GLN A 174 -9.28 -8.78 -6.13
N SER A 175 -8.03 -9.25 -6.27
CA SER A 175 -7.27 -9.29 -7.54
C SER A 175 -7.17 -7.94 -8.26
N GLN A 176 -7.07 -6.84 -7.50
CA GLN A 176 -6.98 -5.52 -8.12
C GLN A 176 -5.66 -5.33 -8.88
N GLN A 177 -5.78 -4.81 -10.12
CA GLN A 177 -4.65 -4.66 -11.05
C GLN A 177 -4.07 -3.24 -11.09
N GLY A 178 -4.66 -2.29 -10.40
CA GLY A 178 -4.23 -0.89 -10.37
C GLY A 178 -4.85 -0.12 -9.20
N ILE A 179 -4.84 1.20 -9.28
CA ILE A 179 -5.48 2.06 -8.29
C ILE A 179 -6.98 1.90 -8.38
N VAL A 180 -7.61 1.45 -7.31
CA VAL A 180 -9.06 1.24 -7.24
C VAL A 180 -9.70 2.33 -6.39
N LEU A 181 -10.74 2.97 -6.94
CA LEU A 181 -11.54 3.96 -6.25
C LEU A 181 -12.49 3.30 -5.23
N PRO A 182 -13.10 4.08 -4.31
CA PRO A 182 -14.05 3.55 -3.35
C PRO A 182 -15.17 2.75 -4.02
N LYS A 183 -15.46 1.56 -3.47
CA LYS A 183 -16.58 0.69 -3.86
C LYS A 183 -17.47 0.44 -2.66
N ILE A 184 -18.78 0.36 -2.90
CA ILE A 184 -19.77 -0.01 -1.89
C ILE A 184 -19.93 -1.53 -1.86
#